data_045478b538d735f7d96599d74e2edb0c
#
_entry.id   045478b538d735f7d96599d74e2edb0c
#
_cell.length_a   1.000
_cell.length_b   1.000
_cell.length_c   1.000
_cell.angle_alpha   90.00
_cell.angle_beta   90.00
_cell.angle_gamma   90.00
#
_symmetry.space_group_name_H-M   'P 1'
#
loop_
_entity.id
_entity.type
_entity.pdbx_description
1 polymer ?
#
loop_
_entity_poly.entity_id
_entity_poly.type
_entity_poly.pdbx_seq_one_letter_code
_entity_poly.pdbx_strand_id
1 'polypeptide(L)'
;MISIFLPIKKNSKRLKNKNFLPIFKYKLGLTEIKILQLLKLVKFLKKKKLSSEIIISTDSKNLIKKYKNNKYIKLYKRHKSLTRDDCLDELVKEVPKICFGNYILWTHVTSPCFNSRDYLNFILRFFKQKNLLVHFLQPHLQHFL
;
A
#
# COMPACT_ATOMS: atom_id res chain seq x y z
N MET A 1 12.91 4.74 3.75
CA MET A 1 12.07 3.53 3.56
C MET A 1 10.69 3.94 3.07
N ILE A 2 10.04 3.11 2.22
CA ILE A 2 8.69 3.34 1.69
C ILE A 2 7.77 2.28 2.29
N SER A 3 6.68 2.70 2.97
CA SER A 3 5.60 1.82 3.39
C SER A 3 4.50 1.80 2.34
N ILE A 4 4.25 0.63 1.74
CA ILE A 4 3.18 0.44 0.75
C ILE A 4 1.95 -0.04 1.51
N PHE A 5 0.98 0.85 1.71
CA PHE A 5 -0.23 0.57 2.47
C PHE A 5 -1.37 0.11 1.56
N LEU A 6 -1.90 -1.08 1.85
CA LEU A 6 -3.00 -1.71 1.11
C LEU A 6 -4.16 -2.05 2.08
N PRO A 7 -5.18 -1.20 2.19
CA PRO A 7 -6.38 -1.53 2.94
C PRO A 7 -7.27 -2.49 2.14
N ILE A 8 -7.62 -3.63 2.75
CA ILE A 8 -8.49 -4.64 2.13
C ILE A 8 -9.64 -4.97 3.05
N LYS A 9 -10.84 -4.58 2.66
CA LYS A 9 -12.09 -4.90 3.37
C LYS A 9 -12.70 -6.16 2.78
N LYS A 10 -13.10 -7.11 3.64
CA LYS A 10 -13.74 -8.36 3.21
C LYS A 10 -15.09 -8.09 2.57
N ASN A 11 -15.97 -7.38 3.29
CA ASN A 11 -17.31 -7.11 2.83
C ASN A 11 -17.41 -5.74 2.15
N SER A 12 -18.12 -5.68 1.04
CA SER A 12 -18.43 -4.46 0.29
C SER A 12 -19.95 -4.31 0.18
N LYS A 13 -20.49 -3.10 0.41
CA LYS A 13 -21.95 -2.84 0.36
C LYS A 13 -22.52 -3.04 -1.04
N ARG A 14 -21.84 -2.50 -2.08
CA ARG A 14 -22.36 -2.50 -3.46
C ARG A 14 -22.32 -3.88 -4.12
N LEU A 15 -21.23 -4.61 -3.94
CA LEU A 15 -21.04 -5.96 -4.48
C LEU A 15 -20.34 -6.81 -3.41
N LYS A 16 -21.09 -7.79 -2.88
CA LYS A 16 -20.58 -8.67 -1.82
C LYS A 16 -19.27 -9.34 -2.22
N ASN A 17 -18.26 -9.20 -1.37
CA ASN A 17 -16.92 -9.80 -1.57
C ASN A 17 -16.21 -9.41 -2.88
N LYS A 18 -16.52 -8.29 -3.54
CA LYS A 18 -15.96 -7.91 -4.85
C LYS A 18 -14.43 -8.05 -4.95
N ASN A 19 -13.71 -7.75 -3.86
CA ASN A 19 -12.25 -7.80 -3.83
C ASN A 19 -11.70 -9.23 -3.84
N PHE A 20 -12.53 -10.23 -3.51
CA PHE A 20 -12.17 -11.64 -3.34
C PHE A 20 -12.87 -12.57 -4.35
N LEU A 21 -13.69 -12.03 -5.24
CA LEU A 21 -14.32 -12.85 -6.29
C LEU A 21 -13.24 -13.41 -7.21
N PRO A 22 -13.20 -14.73 -7.43
CA PRO A 22 -12.21 -15.36 -8.30
C PRO A 22 -12.23 -14.75 -9.70
N ILE A 23 -11.05 -14.49 -10.26
CA ILE A 23 -10.86 -13.98 -11.62
C ILE A 23 -9.82 -14.87 -12.30
N PHE A 24 -10.22 -15.65 -13.33
CA PHE A 24 -9.37 -16.62 -13.99
C PHE A 24 -8.63 -17.52 -12.98
N LYS A 25 -7.29 -17.54 -13.03
CA LYS A 25 -6.43 -18.31 -12.12
C LYS A 25 -6.29 -17.71 -10.70
N TYR A 26 -6.76 -16.49 -10.48
CA TYR A 26 -6.59 -15.79 -9.22
C TYR A 26 -7.76 -16.10 -8.28
N LYS A 27 -7.54 -17.02 -7.35
CA LYS A 27 -8.57 -17.49 -6.40
C LYS A 27 -9.07 -16.41 -5.44
N LEU A 28 -8.24 -15.41 -5.15
CA LEU A 28 -8.61 -14.24 -4.34
C LEU A 28 -8.85 -12.98 -5.18
N GLY A 29 -9.11 -13.14 -6.48
CA GLY A 29 -9.52 -12.08 -7.41
C GLY A 29 -8.59 -10.87 -7.42
N LEU A 30 -9.21 -9.67 -7.37
CA LEU A 30 -8.48 -8.39 -7.38
C LEU A 30 -7.43 -8.29 -6.25
N THR A 31 -7.74 -8.86 -5.08
CA THR A 31 -6.82 -8.88 -3.93
C THR A 31 -5.52 -9.61 -4.28
N GLU A 32 -5.61 -10.79 -4.90
CA GLU A 32 -4.43 -11.58 -5.26
C GLU A 32 -3.61 -10.89 -6.35
N ILE A 33 -4.28 -10.36 -7.38
CA ILE A 33 -3.63 -9.60 -8.46
C ILE A 33 -2.83 -8.43 -7.86
N LYS A 34 -3.45 -7.62 -7.00
CA LYS A 34 -2.79 -6.47 -6.40
C LYS A 34 -1.61 -6.88 -5.54
N ILE A 35 -1.74 -7.89 -4.69
CA ILE A 35 -0.64 -8.37 -3.84
C ILE A 35 0.55 -8.84 -4.70
N LEU A 36 0.31 -9.59 -5.77
CA LEU A 36 1.37 -10.03 -6.69
C LEU A 36 2.07 -8.85 -7.38
N GLN A 37 1.31 -7.82 -7.78
CA GLN A 37 1.87 -6.59 -8.33
C GLN A 37 2.78 -5.88 -7.31
N LEU A 38 2.36 -5.76 -6.04
CA LEU A 38 3.14 -5.11 -5.00
C LEU A 38 4.38 -5.92 -4.62
N LEU A 39 4.30 -7.25 -4.56
CA LEU A 39 5.48 -8.10 -4.35
C LEU A 39 6.52 -7.94 -5.47
N LYS A 40 6.07 -7.79 -6.71
CA LYS A 40 6.94 -7.49 -7.85
C LYS A 40 7.53 -6.08 -7.74
N LEU A 41 6.74 -5.09 -7.29
CA LEU A 41 7.21 -3.72 -7.03
C LEU A 41 8.33 -3.71 -5.99
N VAL A 42 8.17 -4.41 -4.85
CA VAL A 42 9.22 -4.49 -3.81
C VAL A 42 10.53 -5.04 -4.38
N LYS A 43 10.47 -6.06 -5.25
CA LYS A 43 11.66 -6.58 -5.94
C LYS A 43 12.31 -5.52 -6.85
N PHE A 44 11.52 -4.71 -7.55
CA PHE A 44 12.03 -3.62 -8.38
C PHE A 44 12.67 -2.51 -7.54
N LEU A 45 12.02 -2.10 -6.44
CA LEU A 45 12.55 -1.10 -5.51
C LEU A 45 13.87 -1.56 -4.89
N LYS A 46 13.95 -2.84 -4.48
CA LYS A 46 15.21 -3.43 -3.97
C LYS A 46 16.35 -3.32 -4.98
N LYS A 47 16.10 -3.60 -6.27
CA LYS A 47 17.10 -3.42 -7.34
C LYS A 47 17.57 -1.97 -7.49
N LYS A 48 16.70 -1.00 -7.14
CA LYS A 48 17.03 0.44 -7.12
C LYS A 48 17.59 0.91 -5.77
N LYS A 49 17.95 -0.01 -4.85
CA LYS A 49 18.45 0.28 -3.50
C LYS A 49 17.45 1.08 -2.64
N LEU A 50 16.15 0.99 -2.96
CA LEU A 50 15.07 1.62 -2.20
C LEU A 50 14.45 0.60 -1.25
N SER A 51 14.60 0.82 0.05
CA SER A 51 14.00 -0.02 1.09
C SER A 51 12.47 0.18 1.11
N SER A 52 11.72 -0.93 1.17
CA SER A 52 10.26 -0.89 1.19
C SER A 52 9.65 -2.09 1.91
N GLU A 53 8.46 -1.90 2.44
CA GLU A 53 7.62 -2.92 3.07
C GLU A 53 6.19 -2.83 2.52
N ILE A 54 5.44 -3.94 2.59
CA ILE A 54 4.01 -3.97 2.26
C ILE A 54 3.24 -4.15 3.56
N ILE A 55 2.30 -3.26 3.84
CA ILE A 55 1.41 -3.33 5.00
C ILE A 55 -0.01 -3.55 4.50
N ILE A 56 -0.57 -4.72 4.83
CA ILE A 56 -1.95 -5.06 4.49
C ILE A 56 -2.81 -4.93 5.75
N SER A 57 -3.72 -3.95 5.75
CA SER A 57 -4.73 -3.79 6.79
C SER A 57 -6.03 -4.48 6.35
N THR A 58 -6.44 -5.55 7.05
CA THR A 58 -7.59 -6.37 6.64
C THR A 58 -8.34 -7.01 7.80
N ASP A 59 -9.63 -7.24 7.61
CA ASP A 59 -10.53 -8.04 8.47
C ASP A 59 -10.66 -9.50 8.00
N SER A 60 -10.03 -9.87 6.88
CA SER A 60 -10.12 -11.21 6.30
C SER A 60 -9.17 -12.21 6.97
N LYS A 61 -9.71 -13.13 7.78
CA LYS A 61 -8.94 -14.22 8.41
C LYS A 61 -8.21 -15.10 7.38
N ASN A 62 -8.84 -15.37 6.23
CA ASN A 62 -8.26 -16.20 5.17
C ASN A 62 -7.04 -15.54 4.54
N LEU A 63 -7.10 -14.23 4.32
CA LEU A 63 -5.98 -13.46 3.79
C LEU A 63 -4.81 -13.45 4.78
N ILE A 64 -5.11 -13.23 6.06
CA ILE A 64 -4.11 -13.28 7.13
C ILE A 64 -3.42 -14.64 7.16
N LYS A 65 -4.20 -15.74 7.16
CA LYS A 65 -3.66 -17.11 7.16
C LYS A 65 -2.76 -17.36 5.95
N LYS A 66 -3.17 -16.92 4.76
CA LYS A 66 -2.43 -17.15 3.50
C LYS A 66 -1.07 -16.45 3.48
N TYR A 67 -0.97 -15.23 4.01
CA TYR A 67 0.23 -14.39 3.86
C TYR A 67 1.04 -14.19 5.15
N LYS A 68 0.66 -14.80 6.28
CA LYS A 68 1.33 -14.64 7.60
C LYS A 68 2.84 -14.91 7.59
N ASN A 69 3.31 -15.80 6.72
CA ASN A 69 4.72 -16.19 6.64
C ASN A 69 5.46 -15.47 5.49
N ASN A 70 4.86 -14.48 4.85
CA ASN A 70 5.51 -13.78 3.74
C ASN A 70 6.43 -12.67 4.28
N LYS A 71 7.72 -12.78 4.03
CA LYS A 71 8.76 -11.86 4.57
C LYS A 71 8.64 -10.41 4.11
N TYR A 72 7.91 -10.12 3.04
CA TYR A 72 7.72 -8.77 2.51
C TYR A 72 6.40 -8.13 2.93
N ILE A 73 5.51 -8.91 3.57
CA ILE A 73 4.17 -8.47 3.93
C ILE A 73 4.03 -8.46 5.43
N LYS A 74 3.70 -7.30 5.98
CA LYS A 74 3.22 -7.14 7.36
C LYS A 74 1.71 -7.08 7.34
N LEU A 75 1.09 -7.93 8.15
CA LEU A 75 -0.37 -8.04 8.24
C LEU A 75 -0.86 -7.31 9.48
N TYR A 76 -1.74 -6.36 9.28
CA TYR A 76 -2.43 -5.64 10.34
C TYR A 76 -3.90 -6.07 10.36
N LYS A 77 -4.30 -6.71 11.46
CA LYS A 77 -5.70 -7.12 11.66
C LYS A 77 -6.54 -5.89 11.97
N ARG A 78 -7.38 -5.49 11.02
CA ARG A 78 -8.25 -4.33 11.18
C ARG A 78 -9.29 -4.56 12.25
N HIS A 79 -9.47 -3.59 13.14
CA HIS A 79 -10.54 -3.61 14.14
C HIS A 79 -11.92 -3.49 13.45
N LYS A 80 -12.96 -4.07 14.05
CA LYS A 80 -14.32 -4.06 13.48
C LYS A 80 -14.86 -2.64 13.26
N SER A 81 -14.55 -1.68 14.13
CA SER A 81 -14.95 -0.27 13.97
C SER A 81 -14.43 0.35 12.68
N LEU A 82 -13.24 -0.05 12.22
CA LEU A 82 -12.61 0.43 11.00
C LEU A 82 -13.06 -0.31 9.72
N THR A 83 -14.07 -1.18 9.83
CA THR A 83 -14.63 -1.91 8.68
C THR A 83 -15.91 -1.25 8.13
N ARG A 84 -16.43 -0.22 8.80
CA ARG A 84 -17.55 0.58 8.30
C ARG A 84 -17.12 1.42 7.10
N ASP A 85 -18.09 1.94 6.33
CA ASP A 85 -17.79 2.72 5.13
C ASP A 85 -17.48 4.19 5.45
N ASP A 86 -17.89 4.66 6.61
CA ASP A 86 -17.73 6.01 7.15
C ASP A 86 -16.47 6.17 8.04
N CYS A 87 -15.60 5.18 8.09
CA CYS A 87 -14.42 5.18 8.97
C CYS A 87 -13.10 5.54 8.26
N LEU A 88 -13.17 6.31 7.15
CA LEU A 88 -11.95 6.65 6.40
C LEU A 88 -10.99 7.49 7.24
N ASP A 89 -11.52 8.46 7.99
CA ASP A 89 -10.69 9.36 8.81
C ASP A 89 -9.98 8.61 9.95
N GLU A 90 -10.69 7.66 10.59
CA GLU A 90 -10.09 6.79 11.61
C GLU A 90 -9.01 5.88 11.00
N LEU A 91 -9.26 5.36 9.79
CA LEU A 91 -8.27 4.56 9.08
C LEU A 91 -7.03 5.40 8.73
N VAL A 92 -7.20 6.65 8.29
CA VAL A 92 -6.10 7.57 8.00
C VAL A 92 -5.27 7.83 9.28
N LYS A 93 -5.92 8.03 10.44
CA LYS A 93 -5.24 8.20 11.73
C LYS A 93 -4.46 6.97 12.19
N GLU A 94 -4.88 5.76 11.78
CA GLU A 94 -4.16 4.51 12.10
C GLU A 94 -2.91 4.29 11.24
N VAL A 95 -2.89 4.80 10.01
CA VAL A 95 -1.79 4.55 9.06
C VAL A 95 -0.41 4.94 9.59
N PRO A 96 -0.19 6.13 10.20
CA PRO A 96 1.11 6.48 10.76
C PRO A 96 1.57 5.58 11.91
N LYS A 97 0.64 4.94 12.62
CA LYS A 97 0.95 4.04 13.73
C LYS A 97 1.46 2.67 13.27
N ILE A 98 1.13 2.27 12.05
CA ILE A 98 1.46 0.94 11.49
C ILE A 98 2.43 0.99 10.32
N CYS A 99 2.68 2.16 9.74
CA CYS A 99 3.59 2.41 8.65
C CYS A 99 4.86 3.09 9.15
N PHE A 100 6.01 2.42 9.06
CA PHE A 100 7.28 2.91 9.59
C PHE A 100 8.18 3.60 8.55
N GLY A 101 7.73 3.65 7.29
CA GLY A 101 8.46 4.33 6.23
C GLY A 101 8.28 5.84 6.29
N ASN A 102 9.34 6.58 5.88
CA ASN A 102 9.28 8.04 5.73
C ASN A 102 8.28 8.50 4.66
N TYR A 103 7.88 7.59 3.77
CA TYR A 103 6.89 7.80 2.71
C TYR A 103 5.87 6.68 2.74
N ILE A 104 4.61 7.03 2.55
CA ILE A 104 3.50 6.09 2.49
C ILE A 104 2.93 6.10 1.08
N LEU A 105 3.00 4.96 0.40
CA LEU A 105 2.30 4.71 -0.84
C LEU A 105 0.95 4.06 -0.52
N TRP A 106 -0.12 4.83 -0.49
CA TRP A 106 -1.47 4.29 -0.33
C TRP A 106 -1.99 3.77 -1.66
N THR A 107 -2.43 2.51 -1.70
CA THR A 107 -2.97 1.88 -2.90
C THR A 107 -4.23 1.08 -2.62
N HIS A 108 -4.97 0.72 -3.67
CA HIS A 108 -6.24 0.02 -3.58
C HIS A 108 -6.28 -1.22 -4.48
N VAL A 109 -6.99 -2.26 -4.04
CA VAL A 109 -7.22 -3.48 -4.86
C VAL A 109 -8.04 -3.20 -6.11
N THR A 110 -8.87 -2.15 -6.08
CA THR A 110 -9.77 -1.75 -7.17
C THR A 110 -9.07 -1.01 -8.33
N SER A 111 -7.75 -0.92 -8.31
CA SER A 111 -6.94 -0.35 -9.40
C SER A 111 -6.05 -1.41 -10.04
N PRO A 112 -6.60 -2.51 -10.61
CA PRO A 112 -5.81 -3.63 -11.10
C PRO A 112 -4.93 -3.27 -12.32
N CYS A 113 -5.35 -2.29 -13.11
CA CYS A 113 -4.61 -1.85 -14.30
C CYS A 113 -3.33 -1.08 -13.97
N PHE A 114 -3.24 -0.47 -12.77
CA PHE A 114 -2.01 0.19 -12.32
C PHE A 114 -1.04 -0.87 -11.79
N ASN A 115 -0.10 -1.25 -12.63
CA ASN A 115 0.78 -2.39 -12.41
C ASN A 115 2.10 -2.02 -11.69
N SER A 116 2.97 -3.02 -11.49
CA SER A 116 4.24 -2.85 -10.76
C SER A 116 5.20 -1.85 -11.38
N ARG A 117 5.22 -1.71 -12.73
CA ARG A 117 6.06 -0.75 -13.44
C ARG A 117 5.52 0.67 -13.29
N ASP A 118 4.19 0.82 -13.32
CA ASP A 118 3.53 2.11 -13.15
C ASP A 118 3.83 2.68 -11.76
N TYR A 119 3.70 1.85 -10.71
CA TYR A 119 4.10 2.24 -9.35
C TYR A 119 5.57 2.60 -9.26
N LEU A 120 6.46 1.82 -9.87
CA LEU A 120 7.89 2.12 -9.87
C LEU A 120 8.17 3.48 -10.53
N ASN A 121 7.61 3.71 -11.71
CA ASN A 121 7.79 4.96 -12.44
C ASN A 121 7.24 6.16 -11.64
N PHE A 122 6.07 6.00 -11.01
CA PHE A 122 5.49 7.01 -10.12
C PHE A 122 6.44 7.36 -8.97
N ILE A 123 6.95 6.35 -8.27
CA ILE A 123 7.87 6.54 -7.13
C ILE A 123 9.16 7.24 -7.59
N LEU A 124 9.76 6.80 -8.70
CA LEU A 124 10.99 7.40 -9.20
C LEU A 124 10.79 8.86 -9.63
N ARG A 125 9.67 9.19 -10.27
CA ARG A 125 9.32 10.59 -10.61
C ARG A 125 9.11 11.43 -9.37
N PHE A 126 8.41 10.92 -8.36
CA PHE A 126 8.20 11.61 -7.08
C PHE A 126 9.54 11.98 -6.42
N PHE A 127 10.49 11.04 -6.32
CA PHE A 127 11.80 11.35 -5.74
C PHE A 127 12.61 12.31 -6.58
N LYS A 128 12.54 12.24 -7.91
CA LYS A 128 13.19 13.21 -8.80
C LYS A 128 12.65 14.62 -8.56
N GLN A 129 11.33 14.78 -8.51
CA GLN A 129 10.70 16.08 -8.25
C GLN A 129 11.01 16.61 -6.85
N LYS A 130 10.99 15.75 -5.83
CA LYS A 130 11.34 16.12 -4.47
C LYS A 130 12.77 16.65 -4.37
N ASN A 131 13.72 15.99 -5.00
CA ASN A 131 15.11 16.44 -5.01
C ASN A 131 15.25 17.84 -5.67
N LEU A 132 14.50 18.11 -6.73
CA LEU A 132 14.43 19.44 -7.34
C LEU A 132 13.85 20.48 -6.36
N LEU A 133 12.74 20.16 -5.67
CA LEU A 133 12.13 21.07 -4.68
C LEU A 133 13.06 21.34 -3.49
N VAL A 134 13.79 20.36 -3.00
CA VAL A 134 14.78 20.55 -1.92
C VAL A 134 15.89 21.49 -2.38
N HIS A 135 16.38 21.36 -3.60
CA HIS A 135 17.37 22.31 -4.16
C HIS A 135 16.83 23.74 -4.30
N PHE A 136 15.55 23.92 -4.58
CA PHE A 136 14.92 25.23 -4.65
C PHE A 136 14.60 25.84 -3.26
N LEU A 137 14.36 25.03 -2.24
CA LEU A 137 13.97 25.50 -0.91
C LEU A 137 15.14 25.66 0.06
N GLN A 138 16.29 25.03 -0.18
CA GLN A 138 17.48 25.17 0.68
C GLN A 138 17.97 26.62 0.85
N PRO A 139 17.92 27.52 -0.15
CA PRO A 139 18.32 28.93 0.06
C PRO A 139 17.41 29.69 1.02
N HIS A 140 16.16 29.28 1.18
CA HIS A 140 15.17 29.99 2.01
C HIS A 140 15.03 29.44 3.44
N LEU A 141 15.54 28.25 3.73
CA LEU A 141 15.48 27.64 5.07
C LEU A 141 16.63 28.07 6.00
N GLN A 142 17.68 28.70 5.48
CA GLN A 142 18.78 29.23 6.30
C GLN A 142 18.44 30.50 7.07
N HIS A 143 17.26 31.09 6.89
CA HIS A 143 16.81 32.29 7.58
C HIS A 143 15.74 32.04 8.68
N PHE A 144 15.47 30.78 9.05
CA PHE A 144 14.48 30.41 10.06
C PHE A 144 15.03 29.47 11.17
N LEU A 145 16.33 29.59 11.48
CA LEU A 145 16.90 28.99 12.70
C LEU A 145 17.55 30.08 13.56
#